data_4402dc56e4851c2f642e577675b968d7
#
_entry.id   4402dc56e4851c2f642e577675b968d7
#
_cell.length_a   1.000
_cell.length_b   1.000
_cell.length_c   1.000
_cell.angle_alpha   90.00
_cell.angle_beta   90.00
_cell.angle_gamma   90.00
#
_symmetry.space_group_name_H-M   'P 1'
#
loop_
_entity.id
_entity.type
_entity.pdbx_description
1 polymer ?
#
loop_
_entity_poly.entity_id
_entity_poly.type
_entity_poly.pdbx_seq_one_letter_code
_entity_poly.pdbx_strand_id
1 'polypeptide(L)'
;MRRKRERSRGAVAVSNPTASERRIEWERLSQEIRTCHRCPLGSTRTQAVVYRGSLAPRVVFVGEAPGAAEDREGIPFVGRSGRRLDAAIERAGLAADEYGILNLLKCRPPANRFDRAAARTCRPFLDRQLDWLRPEILVTLGASALYAMDPSSPAILGVAGVPRRAGARHLFPLIHPAAALRSRRLAERWARDVDALREWLRTVDKPL
;
A
#
# COMPACT_ATOMS: atom_id res chain seq x y z
N MET A 1 -9.08 -6.22 63.94
CA MET A 1 -9.37 -5.83 62.55
C MET A 1 -8.09 -5.85 61.75
N ARG A 2 -7.87 -6.88 60.93
CA ARG A 2 -6.69 -7.05 60.05
C ARG A 2 -7.05 -6.52 58.65
N ARG A 3 -6.43 -5.42 58.20
CA ARG A 3 -6.55 -4.91 56.81
C ARG A 3 -5.75 -5.83 55.90
N LYS A 4 -6.44 -6.52 54.99
CA LYS A 4 -5.84 -7.20 53.83
C LYS A 4 -5.22 -6.16 52.87
N ARG A 5 -3.91 -6.26 52.62
CA ARG A 5 -3.23 -5.53 51.57
C ARG A 5 -3.55 -6.23 50.24
N GLU A 6 -4.31 -5.57 49.39
CA GLU A 6 -4.46 -5.97 47.99
C GLU A 6 -3.12 -5.77 47.27
N ARG A 7 -2.61 -6.88 46.73
CA ARG A 7 -1.42 -6.86 45.89
C ARG A 7 -1.84 -6.31 44.51
N SER A 8 -1.33 -5.16 44.11
CA SER A 8 -1.43 -4.63 42.76
C SER A 8 -0.83 -5.63 41.77
N ARG A 9 -1.64 -6.11 40.83
CA ARG A 9 -1.19 -6.91 39.69
C ARG A 9 -0.32 -6.01 38.84
N GLY A 10 0.95 -6.30 38.76
CA GLY A 10 1.91 -5.59 37.90
C GLY A 10 1.46 -5.63 36.43
N ALA A 11 1.37 -4.49 35.82
CA ALA A 11 1.19 -4.37 34.39
C ALA A 11 2.44 -5.00 33.72
N VAL A 12 2.25 -6.06 32.95
CA VAL A 12 3.30 -6.64 32.11
C VAL A 12 3.65 -5.57 31.06
N ALA A 13 4.84 -5.01 31.16
CA ALA A 13 5.36 -4.11 30.15
C ALA A 13 5.51 -4.92 28.85
N VAL A 14 4.67 -4.61 27.87
CA VAL A 14 4.82 -5.16 26.51
C VAL A 14 6.05 -4.51 25.91
N SER A 15 7.15 -5.26 25.87
CA SER A 15 8.39 -4.81 25.22
C SER A 15 8.14 -4.64 23.73
N ASN A 16 8.64 -3.55 23.13
CA ASN A 16 8.61 -3.40 21.68
C ASN A 16 9.39 -4.55 21.02
N PRO A 17 8.83 -5.18 19.96
CA PRO A 17 9.47 -6.30 19.31
C PRO A 17 10.81 -5.90 18.71
N THR A 18 11.80 -6.78 18.82
CA THR A 18 13.13 -6.63 18.21
C THR A 18 13.04 -6.63 16.68
N ALA A 19 14.09 -6.19 16.00
CA ALA A 19 14.15 -6.21 14.53
C ALA A 19 14.01 -7.64 13.97
N SER A 20 14.57 -8.63 14.65
CA SER A 20 14.44 -10.05 14.27
C SER A 20 13.02 -10.58 14.43
N GLU A 21 12.36 -10.28 15.53
CA GLU A 21 10.95 -10.66 15.76
C GLU A 21 10.02 -10.01 14.74
N ARG A 22 10.22 -8.74 14.43
CA ARG A 22 9.49 -8.05 13.36
C ARG A 22 9.68 -8.74 12.01
N ARG A 23 10.91 -9.14 11.66
CA ARG A 23 11.20 -9.83 10.41
C ARG A 23 10.52 -11.21 10.33
N ILE A 24 10.51 -11.97 11.41
CA ILE A 24 9.80 -13.25 11.50
C ILE A 24 8.29 -13.05 11.31
N GLU A 25 7.71 -12.02 11.93
CA GLU A 25 6.29 -11.69 11.78
C GLU A 25 5.94 -11.32 10.33
N TRP A 26 6.78 -10.52 9.66
CA TRP A 26 6.61 -10.19 8.24
C TRP A 26 6.63 -11.43 7.34
N GLU A 27 7.57 -12.34 7.59
CA GLU A 27 7.66 -13.56 6.78
C GLU A 27 6.47 -14.49 7.01
N ARG A 28 5.96 -14.60 8.25
CA ARG A 28 4.71 -15.31 8.54
C ARG A 28 3.52 -14.71 7.78
N LEU A 29 3.36 -13.39 7.83
CA LEU A 29 2.31 -12.70 7.08
C LEU A 29 2.46 -12.92 5.58
N SER A 30 3.66 -12.84 5.05
CA SER A 30 3.97 -13.09 3.65
C SER A 30 3.60 -14.52 3.24
N GLN A 31 3.90 -15.51 4.07
CA GLN A 31 3.56 -16.90 3.82
C GLN A 31 2.04 -17.14 3.88
N GLU A 32 1.33 -16.53 4.84
CA GLU A 32 -0.15 -16.57 4.89
C GLU A 32 -0.77 -16.03 3.59
N ILE A 33 -0.21 -14.95 3.03
CA ILE A 33 -0.66 -14.37 1.76
C ILE A 33 -0.39 -15.33 0.60
N ARG A 34 0.81 -15.91 0.54
CA ARG A 34 1.21 -16.84 -0.54
C ARG A 34 0.33 -18.08 -0.60
N THR A 35 -0.06 -18.61 0.55
CA THR A 35 -0.89 -19.83 0.66
C THR A 35 -2.38 -19.56 0.81
N CYS A 36 -2.84 -18.30 0.73
CA CYS A 36 -4.24 -17.94 0.97
C CYS A 36 -5.20 -18.47 -0.11
N HIS A 37 -6.29 -19.08 0.32
CA HIS A 37 -7.42 -19.53 -0.52
C HIS A 37 -8.78 -19.03 -0.01
N ARG A 38 -8.81 -17.85 0.68
CA ARG A 38 -10.03 -17.29 1.30
C ARG A 38 -11.07 -16.78 0.28
N CYS A 39 -10.71 -16.64 -0.99
CA CYS A 39 -11.60 -16.23 -2.07
C CYS A 39 -11.23 -16.96 -3.38
N PRO A 40 -12.11 -16.97 -4.40
CA PRO A 40 -11.87 -17.69 -5.66
C PRO A 40 -10.56 -17.32 -6.37
N LEU A 41 -10.04 -16.09 -6.17
CA LEU A 41 -8.79 -15.67 -6.80
C LEU A 41 -7.58 -16.50 -6.34
N GLY A 42 -7.64 -17.10 -5.16
CA GLY A 42 -6.61 -18.00 -4.65
C GLY A 42 -6.42 -19.27 -5.49
N SER A 43 -7.46 -19.70 -6.19
CA SER A 43 -7.43 -20.91 -7.05
C SER A 43 -7.09 -20.60 -8.52
N THR A 44 -7.12 -19.33 -8.94
CA THR A 44 -6.91 -18.93 -10.34
C THR A 44 -5.60 -18.20 -10.59
N ARG A 45 -4.93 -17.74 -9.51
CA ARG A 45 -3.62 -17.07 -9.62
C ARG A 45 -2.50 -18.04 -9.95
N THR A 46 -1.45 -17.56 -10.58
CA THR A 46 -0.17 -18.25 -10.68
C THR A 46 0.62 -18.06 -9.38
N GLN A 47 0.77 -16.83 -8.92
CA GLN A 47 1.42 -16.49 -7.66
C GLN A 47 0.65 -15.40 -6.90
N ALA A 48 0.75 -15.42 -5.57
CA ALA A 48 0.32 -14.28 -4.76
C ALA A 48 1.39 -13.18 -4.82
N VAL A 49 0.94 -11.94 -4.97
CA VAL A 49 1.80 -10.76 -5.08
C VAL A 49 1.78 -10.03 -3.75
N VAL A 50 2.87 -10.15 -2.97
CA VAL A 50 2.89 -9.72 -1.58
C VAL A 50 3.31 -8.27 -1.43
N TYR A 51 4.53 -7.93 -1.85
CA TYR A 51 5.18 -6.65 -1.59
C TYR A 51 6.45 -6.46 -2.42
N ARG A 52 6.86 -5.19 -2.65
CA ARG A 52 8.16 -4.80 -3.20
C ARG A 52 8.66 -3.54 -2.51
N GLY A 53 9.93 -3.47 -2.14
CA GLY A 53 10.59 -2.29 -1.59
C GLY A 53 11.11 -2.48 -0.16
N SER A 54 11.40 -1.38 0.50
CA SER A 54 11.93 -1.32 1.86
C SER A 54 10.96 -1.89 2.90
N LEU A 55 11.45 -2.60 3.89
CA LEU A 55 10.65 -3.05 5.04
C LEU A 55 10.51 -1.98 6.14
N ALA A 56 11.10 -0.80 5.96
CA ALA A 56 10.91 0.38 6.80
C ALA A 56 10.63 1.61 5.91
N PRO A 57 9.59 1.56 5.04
CA PRO A 57 9.35 2.61 4.08
C PRO A 57 8.69 3.82 4.74
N ARG A 58 9.13 5.02 4.39
CA ARG A 58 8.41 6.26 4.71
C ARG A 58 7.14 6.40 3.86
N VAL A 59 7.21 6.01 2.57
CA VAL A 59 6.13 6.12 1.59
C VAL A 59 5.70 4.75 1.12
N VAL A 60 4.39 4.44 1.14
CA VAL A 60 3.86 3.21 0.55
C VAL A 60 2.90 3.53 -0.60
N PHE A 61 3.21 3.00 -1.78
CA PHE A 61 2.32 3.04 -2.93
C PHE A 61 1.33 1.87 -2.87
N VAL A 62 0.04 2.19 -2.95
CA VAL A 62 -1.05 1.21 -2.86
C VAL A 62 -1.77 1.16 -4.19
N GLY A 63 -1.65 0.05 -4.92
CA GLY A 63 -2.37 -0.22 -6.16
C GLY A 63 -3.65 -1.01 -5.95
N GLU A 64 -4.30 -1.37 -7.05
CA GLU A 64 -5.57 -2.10 -7.06
C GLU A 64 -5.36 -3.62 -6.98
N ALA A 65 -4.70 -4.20 -7.96
CA ALA A 65 -4.56 -5.63 -8.14
C ALA A 65 -3.36 -5.98 -9.02
N PRO A 66 -2.78 -7.20 -8.90
CA PRO A 66 -1.78 -7.69 -9.82
C PRO A 66 -2.29 -7.81 -11.25
N GLY A 67 -1.47 -7.47 -12.23
CA GLY A 67 -1.64 -7.78 -13.63
C GLY A 67 -0.99 -9.12 -14.01
N ALA A 68 -0.91 -9.41 -15.32
CA ALA A 68 -0.39 -10.69 -15.81
C ALA A 68 1.12 -10.88 -15.55
N ALA A 69 1.91 -9.81 -15.61
CA ALA A 69 3.34 -9.89 -15.31
C ALA A 69 3.57 -10.13 -13.81
N GLU A 70 2.85 -9.39 -12.97
CA GLU A 70 2.91 -9.51 -11.52
C GLU A 70 2.49 -10.89 -11.03
N ASP A 71 1.44 -11.48 -11.64
CA ASP A 71 0.97 -12.82 -11.33
C ASP A 71 1.99 -13.92 -11.65
N ARG A 72 2.78 -13.74 -12.74
CA ARG A 72 3.87 -14.68 -13.08
C ARG A 72 5.07 -14.54 -12.17
N GLU A 73 5.42 -13.32 -11.78
CA GLU A 73 6.67 -13.01 -11.06
C GLU A 73 6.50 -12.94 -9.54
N GLY A 74 5.25 -12.83 -9.04
CA GLY A 74 4.95 -12.69 -7.62
C GLY A 74 5.36 -11.33 -7.03
N ILE A 75 5.72 -10.35 -7.88
CA ILE A 75 6.24 -9.03 -7.49
C ILE A 75 5.29 -7.94 -7.99
N PRO A 76 4.90 -6.94 -7.14
CA PRO A 76 3.99 -5.89 -7.56
C PRO A 76 4.67 -4.90 -8.53
N PHE A 77 3.90 -4.44 -9.52
CA PHE A 77 4.29 -3.40 -10.47
C PHE A 77 5.59 -3.69 -11.23
N VAL A 78 5.70 -4.88 -11.85
CA VAL A 78 6.81 -5.25 -12.76
C VAL A 78 6.45 -5.08 -14.24
N GLY A 79 5.16 -4.99 -14.58
CA GLY A 79 4.67 -4.82 -15.93
C GLY A 79 4.79 -3.38 -16.47
N ARG A 80 4.08 -3.07 -17.57
CA ARG A 80 4.11 -1.74 -18.21
C ARG A 80 3.72 -0.59 -17.28
N SER A 81 2.69 -0.80 -16.43
CA SER A 81 2.26 0.18 -15.45
C SER A 81 3.30 0.36 -14.33
N GLY A 82 4.01 -0.72 -13.99
CA GLY A 82 5.09 -0.70 -13.01
C GLY A 82 6.27 0.15 -13.48
N ARG A 83 6.74 -0.03 -14.73
CA ARG A 83 7.81 0.83 -15.28
C ARG A 83 7.45 2.30 -15.26
N ARG A 84 6.16 2.63 -15.49
CA ARG A 84 5.71 4.02 -15.37
C ARG A 84 5.68 4.51 -13.93
N LEU A 85 5.36 3.63 -12.98
CA LEU A 85 5.44 3.94 -11.56
C LEU A 85 6.90 4.13 -11.12
N ASP A 86 7.82 3.29 -11.57
CA ASP A 86 9.24 3.40 -11.25
C ASP A 86 9.83 4.75 -11.70
N ALA A 87 9.51 5.16 -12.93
CA ALA A 87 9.90 6.48 -13.42
C ALA A 87 9.27 7.65 -12.63
N ALA A 88 8.07 7.45 -12.08
CA ALA A 88 7.43 8.45 -11.22
C ALA A 88 8.06 8.51 -9.83
N ILE A 89 8.45 7.38 -9.26
CA ILE A 89 9.16 7.27 -7.98
C ILE A 89 10.52 7.96 -8.07
N GLU A 90 11.28 7.69 -9.13
CA GLU A 90 12.55 8.34 -9.43
C GLU A 90 12.36 9.87 -9.57
N ARG A 91 11.36 10.31 -10.36
CA ARG A 91 11.03 11.73 -10.53
C ARG A 91 10.60 12.41 -9.22
N ALA A 92 9.91 11.68 -8.34
CA ALA A 92 9.55 12.17 -7.01
C ALA A 92 10.75 12.31 -6.07
N GLY A 93 11.91 11.74 -6.42
CA GLY A 93 13.16 11.83 -5.68
C GLY A 93 13.24 10.86 -4.49
N LEU A 94 12.47 9.76 -4.51
CA LEU A 94 12.49 8.75 -3.46
C LEU A 94 13.61 7.74 -3.69
N ALA A 95 14.46 7.54 -2.67
CA ALA A 95 15.47 6.50 -2.66
C ALA A 95 14.86 5.11 -2.45
N ALA A 96 15.62 4.04 -2.77
CA ALA A 96 15.11 2.66 -2.75
C ALA A 96 14.71 2.16 -1.34
N ASP A 97 15.27 2.71 -0.30
CA ASP A 97 14.97 2.41 1.11
C ASP A 97 13.81 3.24 1.67
N GLU A 98 13.35 4.28 0.98
CA GLU A 98 12.28 5.16 1.42
C GLU A 98 10.88 4.70 1.03
N TYR A 99 10.73 3.77 0.07
CA TYR A 99 9.41 3.39 -0.40
C TYR A 99 9.14 1.89 -0.41
N GLY A 100 7.84 1.58 -0.40
CA GLY A 100 7.30 0.25 -0.64
C GLY A 100 6.09 0.28 -1.55
N ILE A 101 5.77 -0.86 -2.16
CA ILE A 101 4.68 -1.01 -3.13
C ILE A 101 3.89 -2.27 -2.82
N LEU A 102 2.57 -2.15 -2.77
CA LEU A 102 1.64 -3.26 -2.60
C LEU A 102 0.30 -2.99 -3.30
N ASN A 103 -0.58 -3.96 -3.30
CA ASN A 103 -1.92 -3.84 -3.87
C ASN A 103 -3.00 -4.17 -2.84
N LEU A 104 -4.25 -3.73 -3.08
CA LEU A 104 -5.44 -4.15 -2.36
C LEU A 104 -5.63 -5.67 -2.46
N LEU A 105 -5.67 -6.18 -3.69
CA LEU A 105 -5.72 -7.61 -3.97
C LEU A 105 -4.30 -8.18 -4.05
N LYS A 106 -4.12 -9.36 -3.46
CA LYS A 106 -2.85 -10.10 -3.53
C LYS A 106 -2.81 -11.11 -4.68
N CYS A 107 -3.93 -11.29 -5.35
CA CYS A 107 -4.10 -12.24 -6.46
C CYS A 107 -4.65 -11.50 -7.68
N ARG A 108 -4.25 -11.93 -8.88
CA ARG A 108 -4.75 -11.37 -10.14
C ARG A 108 -6.21 -11.76 -10.34
N PRO A 109 -7.12 -10.80 -10.56
CA PRO A 109 -8.49 -11.12 -10.93
C PRO A 109 -8.60 -11.51 -12.41
N PRO A 110 -9.56 -12.39 -12.79
CA PRO A 110 -9.80 -12.76 -14.17
C PRO A 110 -10.01 -11.53 -15.08
N ALA A 111 -9.41 -11.55 -16.26
CA ALA A 111 -9.44 -10.44 -17.21
C ALA A 111 -9.04 -9.07 -16.62
N ASN A 112 -8.28 -9.05 -15.50
CA ASN A 112 -7.93 -7.85 -14.73
C ASN A 112 -9.15 -7.01 -14.32
N ARG A 113 -10.32 -7.65 -14.10
CA ARG A 113 -11.53 -6.97 -13.62
C ARG A 113 -11.54 -6.93 -12.10
N PHE A 114 -11.59 -5.74 -11.53
CA PHE A 114 -11.60 -5.58 -10.08
C PHE A 114 -12.80 -6.26 -9.43
N ASP A 115 -12.52 -7.12 -8.45
CA ASP A 115 -13.52 -7.85 -7.68
C ASP A 115 -13.64 -7.25 -6.27
N ARG A 116 -14.76 -6.57 -6.02
CA ARG A 116 -15.05 -5.91 -4.74
C ARG A 116 -15.24 -6.91 -3.59
N ALA A 117 -15.78 -8.10 -3.86
CA ALA A 117 -15.96 -9.12 -2.83
C ALA A 117 -14.60 -9.70 -2.41
N ALA A 118 -13.76 -10.06 -3.39
CA ALA A 118 -12.39 -10.47 -3.13
C ALA A 118 -11.57 -9.38 -2.41
N ALA A 119 -11.77 -8.10 -2.76
CA ALA A 119 -11.09 -6.98 -2.09
C ALA A 119 -11.46 -6.88 -0.61
N ARG A 120 -12.74 -7.07 -0.25
CA ARG A 120 -13.17 -7.12 1.17
C ARG A 120 -12.52 -8.28 1.91
N THR A 121 -12.49 -9.47 1.30
CA THR A 121 -11.84 -10.66 1.87
C THR A 121 -10.33 -10.49 2.03
N CYS A 122 -9.69 -9.77 1.10
CA CYS A 122 -8.24 -9.54 1.06
C CYS A 122 -7.81 -8.37 1.96
N ARG A 123 -8.72 -7.46 2.32
CA ARG A 123 -8.48 -6.24 3.09
C ARG A 123 -7.68 -6.46 4.39
N PRO A 124 -7.95 -7.50 5.21
CA PRO A 124 -7.19 -7.73 6.44
C PRO A 124 -5.69 -7.94 6.21
N PHE A 125 -5.29 -8.47 5.05
CA PHE A 125 -3.86 -8.58 4.72
C PHE A 125 -3.23 -7.21 4.45
N LEU A 126 -3.92 -6.34 3.72
CA LEU A 126 -3.45 -4.98 3.48
C LEU A 126 -3.30 -4.21 4.81
N ASP A 127 -4.30 -4.30 5.68
CA ASP A 127 -4.28 -3.59 6.96
C ASP A 127 -3.10 -4.06 7.81
N ARG A 128 -2.91 -5.39 7.97
CA ARG A 128 -1.75 -5.96 8.68
C ARG A 128 -0.42 -5.56 8.06
N GLN A 129 -0.31 -5.48 6.73
CA GLN A 129 0.91 -5.00 6.06
C GLN A 129 1.19 -3.53 6.39
N LEU A 130 0.17 -2.66 6.32
CA LEU A 130 0.31 -1.24 6.64
C LEU A 130 0.59 -0.98 8.11
N ASP A 131 0.02 -1.77 9.01
CA ASP A 131 0.29 -1.69 10.45
C ASP A 131 1.70 -2.17 10.81
N TRP A 132 2.21 -3.13 10.05
CA TRP A 132 3.58 -3.62 10.21
C TRP A 132 4.61 -2.63 9.62
N LEU A 133 4.38 -2.13 8.40
CA LEU A 133 5.27 -1.20 7.69
C LEU A 133 5.29 0.19 8.33
N ARG A 134 4.16 0.64 8.90
CA ARG A 134 3.96 1.95 9.55
C ARG A 134 4.41 3.13 8.69
N PRO A 135 4.01 3.21 7.42
CA PRO A 135 4.40 4.35 6.59
C PRO A 135 3.76 5.64 7.10
N GLU A 136 4.46 6.75 6.96
CA GLU A 136 3.93 8.09 7.22
C GLU A 136 2.98 8.54 6.10
N ILE A 137 3.29 8.13 4.87
CA ILE A 137 2.62 8.58 3.65
C ILE A 137 2.10 7.37 2.87
N LEU A 138 0.83 7.44 2.46
CA LEU A 138 0.23 6.53 1.50
C LEU A 138 0.01 7.24 0.17
N VAL A 139 0.55 6.71 -0.91
CA VAL A 139 0.25 7.16 -2.28
C VAL A 139 -0.69 6.15 -2.92
N THR A 140 -1.96 6.53 -3.13
CA THR A 140 -2.95 5.64 -3.75
C THR A 140 -2.94 5.75 -5.26
N LEU A 141 -2.95 4.61 -5.95
CA LEU A 141 -2.89 4.50 -7.40
C LEU A 141 -4.25 4.10 -7.96
N GLY A 142 -5.05 5.10 -8.32
CA GLY A 142 -6.40 4.91 -8.87
C GLY A 142 -7.53 4.91 -7.85
N ALA A 143 -8.75 4.81 -8.38
CA ALA A 143 -9.99 4.98 -7.60
C ALA A 143 -10.20 3.90 -6.54
N SER A 144 -9.91 2.63 -6.86
CA SER A 144 -10.12 1.51 -5.93
C SER A 144 -9.21 1.60 -4.72
N ALA A 145 -7.92 1.97 -4.93
CA ALA A 145 -6.97 2.18 -3.85
C ALA A 145 -7.35 3.40 -3.00
N LEU A 146 -7.74 4.51 -3.64
CA LEU A 146 -8.21 5.70 -2.94
C LEU A 146 -9.41 5.39 -2.06
N TYR A 147 -10.47 4.77 -2.62
CA TYR A 147 -11.68 4.42 -1.87
C TYR A 147 -11.40 3.46 -0.69
N ALA A 148 -10.45 2.55 -0.87
CA ALA A 148 -10.07 1.64 0.21
C ALA A 148 -9.38 2.36 1.37
N MET A 149 -8.62 3.43 1.12
CA MET A 149 -7.91 4.18 2.15
C MET A 149 -8.74 5.35 2.71
N ASP A 150 -9.60 5.94 1.89
CA ASP A 150 -10.51 7.04 2.25
C ASP A 150 -11.87 6.84 1.55
N PRO A 151 -12.81 6.09 2.17
CA PRO A 151 -14.14 5.85 1.61
C PRO A 151 -14.97 7.13 1.41
N SER A 152 -14.64 8.21 2.10
CA SER A 152 -15.33 9.52 1.99
C SER A 152 -14.76 10.38 0.85
N SER A 153 -13.70 9.94 0.19
CA SER A 153 -13.02 10.70 -0.85
C SER A 153 -13.92 10.94 -2.07
N PRO A 154 -13.88 12.14 -2.66
CA PRO A 154 -14.45 12.38 -3.99
C PRO A 154 -13.81 11.49 -5.06
N ALA A 155 -14.41 11.50 -6.27
CA ALA A 155 -13.87 10.76 -7.41
C ALA A 155 -12.41 11.12 -7.70
N ILE A 156 -11.60 10.12 -8.05
CA ILE A 156 -10.14 10.24 -8.23
C ILE A 156 -9.71 11.41 -9.13
N LEU A 157 -10.44 11.69 -10.20
CA LEU A 157 -10.10 12.79 -11.10
C LEU A 157 -10.26 14.18 -10.47
N GLY A 158 -11.07 14.31 -9.42
CA GLY A 158 -11.24 15.56 -8.69
C GLY A 158 -10.18 15.80 -7.62
N VAL A 159 -9.45 14.76 -7.19
CA VAL A 159 -8.54 14.85 -6.04
C VAL A 159 -7.11 14.36 -6.33
N ALA A 160 -6.85 13.77 -7.50
CA ALA A 160 -5.50 13.33 -7.85
C ALA A 160 -4.54 14.53 -7.91
N GLY A 161 -3.35 14.37 -7.36
CA GLY A 161 -2.33 15.40 -7.26
C GLY A 161 -2.51 16.34 -6.05
N VAL A 162 -3.49 16.11 -5.18
CA VAL A 162 -3.75 16.97 -4.00
C VAL A 162 -3.59 16.15 -2.72
N PRO A 163 -2.67 16.56 -1.81
CA PRO A 163 -2.47 15.86 -0.54
C PRO A 163 -3.70 15.94 0.35
N ARG A 164 -3.93 14.89 1.14
CA ARG A 164 -5.07 14.73 2.05
C ARG A 164 -4.63 14.07 3.35
N ARG A 165 -5.57 13.96 4.28
CA ARG A 165 -5.41 13.16 5.50
C ARG A 165 -6.41 12.00 5.48
N ALA A 166 -5.95 10.80 5.86
CA ALA A 166 -6.78 9.63 6.10
C ALA A 166 -6.45 9.09 7.51
N GLY A 167 -7.23 9.53 8.50
CA GLY A 167 -6.88 9.32 9.90
C GLY A 167 -5.57 10.02 10.27
N ALA A 168 -4.66 9.28 10.89
CA ALA A 168 -3.34 9.79 11.30
C ALA A 168 -2.32 9.87 10.15
N ARG A 169 -2.60 9.22 8.99
CA ARG A 169 -1.65 9.13 7.87
C ARG A 169 -1.88 10.24 6.85
N HIS A 170 -0.81 10.66 6.21
CA HIS A 170 -0.89 11.48 5.01
C HIS A 170 -1.29 10.60 3.81
N LEU A 171 -2.13 11.14 2.92
CA LEU A 171 -2.60 10.47 1.73
C LEU A 171 -2.36 11.35 0.50
N PHE A 172 -1.77 10.79 -0.55
CA PHE A 172 -1.57 11.45 -1.82
C PHE A 172 -2.19 10.61 -2.95
N PRO A 173 -3.36 11.01 -3.48
CA PRO A 173 -3.99 10.28 -4.58
C PRO A 173 -3.30 10.56 -5.92
N LEU A 174 -3.01 9.51 -6.68
CA LEU A 174 -2.63 9.58 -8.09
C LEU A 174 -3.63 8.78 -8.93
N ILE A 175 -3.87 9.17 -10.18
CA ILE A 175 -4.57 8.29 -11.12
C ILE A 175 -3.76 7.00 -11.30
N HIS A 176 -4.40 5.91 -11.72
CA HIS A 176 -3.64 4.67 -11.94
C HIS A 176 -2.67 4.81 -13.12
N PRO A 177 -1.40 4.35 -13.02
CA PRO A 177 -0.42 4.50 -14.10
C PRO A 177 -0.85 3.85 -15.42
N ALA A 178 -1.68 2.80 -15.39
CA ALA A 178 -2.28 2.20 -16.58
C ALA A 178 -3.22 3.17 -17.33
N ALA A 179 -3.91 4.07 -16.65
CA ALA A 179 -4.75 5.08 -17.30
C ALA A 179 -3.91 6.08 -18.09
N ALA A 180 -2.77 6.47 -17.55
CA ALA A 180 -1.81 7.35 -18.21
C ALA A 180 -1.15 6.71 -19.46
N LEU A 181 -1.20 5.39 -19.60
CA LEU A 181 -0.74 4.68 -20.80
C LEU A 181 -1.77 4.68 -21.94
N ARG A 182 -3.03 5.00 -21.67
CA ARG A 182 -4.14 4.90 -22.63
C ARG A 182 -4.52 6.23 -23.27
N SER A 183 -4.11 7.36 -22.70
CA SER A 183 -4.53 8.68 -23.13
C SER A 183 -3.44 9.71 -22.89
N ARG A 184 -3.12 10.52 -23.92
CA ARG A 184 -2.17 11.64 -23.83
C ARG A 184 -2.56 12.63 -22.72
N ARG A 185 -3.84 13.00 -22.66
CA ARG A 185 -4.37 13.89 -21.61
C ARG A 185 -4.10 13.36 -20.20
N LEU A 186 -4.31 12.05 -19.97
CA LEU A 186 -4.04 11.42 -18.69
C LEU A 186 -2.53 11.25 -18.43
N ALA A 187 -1.71 11.10 -19.47
CA ALA A 187 -0.26 11.09 -19.34
C ALA A 187 0.29 12.45 -18.90
N GLU A 188 -0.23 13.54 -19.45
CA GLU A 188 0.10 14.91 -19.05
C GLU A 188 -0.38 15.21 -17.62
N ARG A 189 -1.58 14.75 -17.27
CA ARG A 189 -2.09 14.84 -15.89
C ARG A 189 -1.20 14.08 -14.89
N TRP A 190 -0.86 12.82 -15.21
CA TRP A 190 0.04 12.01 -14.40
C TRP A 190 1.37 12.72 -14.13
N ALA A 191 1.98 13.31 -15.17
CA ALA A 191 3.25 14.02 -15.02
C ALA A 191 3.13 15.21 -14.04
N ARG A 192 2.08 16.03 -14.18
CA ARG A 192 1.82 17.15 -13.24
C ARG A 192 1.56 16.68 -11.82
N ASP A 193 0.77 15.60 -11.65
CA ASP A 193 0.42 15.07 -10.34
C ASP A 193 1.66 14.46 -9.64
N VAL A 194 2.61 13.87 -10.41
CA VAL A 194 3.90 13.39 -9.89
C VAL A 194 4.81 14.56 -9.49
N ASP A 195 4.82 15.65 -10.25
CA ASP A 195 5.56 16.85 -9.86
C ASP A 195 5.00 17.46 -8.57
N ALA A 196 3.68 17.49 -8.43
CA ALA A 196 3.02 17.92 -7.20
C ALA A 196 3.37 16.99 -6.02
N LEU A 197 3.45 15.66 -6.22
CA LEU A 197 3.93 14.73 -5.21
C LEU A 197 5.35 15.07 -4.77
N ARG A 198 6.27 15.29 -5.73
CA ARG A 198 7.66 15.65 -5.45
C ARG A 198 7.76 16.91 -4.59
N GLU A 199 7.07 17.97 -4.98
CA GLU A 199 7.09 19.23 -4.23
C GLU A 199 6.50 19.06 -2.83
N TRP A 200 5.38 18.33 -2.72
CA TRP A 200 4.77 18.07 -1.43
C TRP A 200 5.65 17.24 -0.49
N LEU A 201 6.32 16.20 -0.98
CA LEU A 201 7.25 15.38 -0.19
C LEU A 201 8.35 16.23 0.47
N ARG A 202 8.83 17.28 -0.20
CA ARG A 202 9.83 18.22 0.33
C ARG A 202 9.30 19.11 1.46
N THR A 203 7.97 19.30 1.51
CA THR A 203 7.34 20.16 2.55
C THR A 203 6.97 19.37 3.80
N VAL A 204 6.61 18.10 3.65
CA VAL A 204 6.24 17.21 4.79
C VAL A 204 7.42 16.94 5.71
N ASP A 205 8.66 17.07 5.20
CA ASP A 205 9.90 16.86 5.97
C ASP A 205 10.34 18.07 6.79
N LYS A 206 9.68 19.22 6.64
CA LYS A 206 10.02 20.39 7.46
C LYS A 206 9.25 20.31 8.78
N PRO A 207 9.94 20.13 9.94
CA PRO A 207 9.28 20.35 11.21
C PRO A 207 8.72 21.77 11.23
N LEU A 208 7.48 21.92 11.70
CA LEU A 208 6.84 23.20 11.98
C LEU A 208 7.64 23.98 13.04
#